data_f760b6caca99b6679c08252ed2fb7c02
#
_entry.id   f760b6caca99b6679c08252ed2fb7c02
#
_cell.length_a   1.000
_cell.length_b   1.000
_cell.length_c   1.000
_cell.angle_alpha   90.00
_cell.angle_beta   90.00
_cell.angle_gamma   90.00
#
_symmetry.space_group_name_H-M   'P 1'
#
loop_
_entity.id
_entity.type
_entity.pdbx_description
1 polymer ?
#
loop_
_entity_poly.entity_id
_entity_poly.type
_entity_poly.pdbx_seq_one_letter_code
_entity_poly.pdbx_strand_id
1 'polypeptide(L)'
;CVVGIFPGTGIGGACVYEGQLIIGKNSSCMEIGHLPMMPQGQLCGCGQRGCLETLASRLAISAAAATAAYRGEAPHLLEAAGTDLSNIRSSALADAIKAGDTAIEQVVRHAARWLGRGVAVAVNLMAPDVVVIGGGLVEAMPGFYLDEVEESARSYCMSPYRKTFKVVKAELGDNAVTIGAAALAREAGKK
;
A
#
# COMPACT_ATOMS: atom_id res chain seq x y z
N CYS A 1 11.19 5.03 15.68
CA CYS A 1 10.61 3.86 14.99
C CYS A 1 10.04 4.27 13.63
N VAL A 2 10.43 3.57 12.56
CA VAL A 2 9.95 3.81 11.20
C VAL A 2 9.31 2.55 10.66
N VAL A 3 8.07 2.64 10.17
CA VAL A 3 7.38 1.55 9.49
C VAL A 3 7.25 1.90 8.01
N GLY A 4 7.73 1.02 7.13
CA GLY A 4 7.54 1.12 5.69
C GLY A 4 6.43 0.17 5.22
N ILE A 5 5.55 0.65 4.34
CA ILE A 5 4.47 -0.15 3.72
C ILE A 5 4.47 0.14 2.23
N PHE A 6 4.56 -0.90 1.42
CA PHE A 6 4.81 -0.80 -0.01
C PHE A 6 3.76 -1.56 -0.83
N PRO A 7 2.61 -0.93 -1.13
CA PRO A 7 1.61 -1.51 -2.02
C PRO A 7 2.13 -1.55 -3.47
N GLY A 8 2.38 -2.76 -3.92
CA GLY A 8 2.73 -3.14 -5.29
C GLY A 8 1.77 -4.21 -5.81
N THR A 9 2.25 -5.21 -6.55
CA THR A 9 1.45 -6.39 -6.94
C THR A 9 0.85 -7.08 -5.71
N GLY A 10 1.64 -7.19 -4.63
CA GLY A 10 1.20 -7.48 -3.27
C GLY A 10 1.39 -6.27 -2.35
N ILE A 11 1.44 -6.49 -1.01
CA ILE A 11 1.74 -5.46 -0.02
C ILE A 11 2.84 -5.97 0.90
N GLY A 12 4.03 -5.38 0.80
CA GLY A 12 5.14 -5.64 1.70
C GLY A 12 5.24 -4.62 2.82
N GLY A 13 5.88 -5.02 3.93
CA GLY A 13 6.17 -4.13 5.05
C GLY A 13 7.57 -4.32 5.60
N ALA A 14 8.06 -3.31 6.30
CA ALA A 14 9.32 -3.34 7.03
C ALA A 14 9.25 -2.43 8.25
N CYS A 15 10.05 -2.71 9.26
CA CYS A 15 10.17 -1.85 10.44
C CYS A 15 11.63 -1.66 10.83
N VAL A 16 12.02 -0.41 11.06
CA VAL A 16 13.31 -0.04 11.65
C VAL A 16 13.05 0.57 13.02
N TYR A 17 13.61 -0.04 14.06
CA TYR A 17 13.52 0.41 15.44
C TYR A 17 14.92 0.67 15.99
N GLU A 18 15.15 1.87 16.54
CA GLU A 18 16.46 2.30 17.06
C GLU A 18 17.62 2.07 16.08
N GLY A 19 17.39 2.36 14.80
CA GLY A 19 18.37 2.21 13.73
C GLY A 19 18.59 0.76 13.27
N GLN A 20 17.88 -0.23 13.81
CA GLN A 20 18.00 -1.63 13.44
C GLN A 20 16.75 -2.13 12.70
N LEU A 21 16.96 -2.84 11.58
CA LEU A 21 15.89 -3.53 10.87
C LEU A 21 15.36 -4.69 11.72
N ILE A 22 14.06 -4.72 11.94
CA ILE A 22 13.38 -5.87 12.57
C ILE A 22 13.21 -6.95 11.51
N ILE A 23 13.87 -8.10 11.70
CA ILE A 23 13.87 -9.21 10.72
C ILE A 23 13.11 -10.45 11.18
N GLY A 24 12.74 -10.51 12.46
CA GLY A 24 12.05 -11.67 13.02
C GLY A 24 12.94 -12.94 13.06
N LYS A 25 12.36 -14.04 13.57
CA LYS A 25 13.09 -15.30 13.76
C LYS A 25 13.51 -15.95 12.42
N ASN A 26 12.65 -15.90 11.42
CA ASN A 26 12.84 -16.56 10.13
C ASN A 26 13.22 -15.56 9.03
N SER A 27 13.83 -14.44 9.38
CA SER A 27 14.11 -13.33 8.47
C SER A 27 12.86 -12.83 7.72
N SER A 28 11.69 -13.03 8.31
CA SER A 28 10.40 -12.59 7.76
C SER A 28 9.53 -12.09 8.92
N CYS A 29 9.24 -10.80 8.88
CA CYS A 29 8.29 -10.13 9.77
C CYS A 29 7.68 -8.93 9.03
N MET A 30 6.76 -8.23 9.69
CA MET A 30 6.05 -7.10 9.07
C MET A 30 5.27 -7.50 7.79
N GLU A 31 4.76 -8.72 7.76
CA GLU A 31 3.90 -9.24 6.70
C GLU A 31 2.51 -8.58 6.73
N ILE A 32 2.51 -7.26 6.66
CA ILE A 32 1.32 -6.41 6.86
C ILE A 32 0.26 -6.66 5.78
N GLY A 33 0.68 -7.05 4.58
CA GLY A 33 -0.23 -7.44 3.50
C GLY A 33 -1.11 -8.64 3.84
N HIS A 34 -0.68 -9.47 4.79
CA HIS A 34 -1.41 -10.67 5.20
C HIS A 34 -2.21 -10.52 6.49
N LEU A 35 -2.38 -9.28 6.98
CA LEU A 35 -3.33 -8.99 8.06
C LEU A 35 -4.75 -9.39 7.65
N PRO A 36 -5.49 -10.19 8.44
CA PRO A 36 -6.84 -10.65 8.11
C PRO A 36 -7.87 -9.53 8.37
N MET A 37 -7.99 -8.61 7.42
CA MET A 37 -8.84 -7.42 7.53
C MET A 37 -10.32 -7.72 7.28
N MET A 38 -10.62 -8.77 6.51
CA MET A 38 -11.99 -9.18 6.14
C MET A 38 -12.10 -10.71 6.21
N PRO A 39 -12.47 -11.31 7.36
CA PRO A 39 -12.38 -12.76 7.59
C PRO A 39 -13.04 -13.64 6.52
N GLN A 40 -14.11 -13.19 5.87
CA GLN A 40 -14.80 -13.91 4.79
C GLN A 40 -14.50 -13.34 3.40
N GLY A 41 -13.42 -12.55 3.28
CA GLY A 41 -13.02 -11.91 2.03
C GLY A 41 -12.43 -12.88 0.99
N GLN A 42 -11.86 -12.30 -0.06
CA GLN A 42 -11.25 -13.04 -1.15
C GLN A 42 -10.10 -13.92 -0.66
N LEU A 43 -9.87 -15.03 -1.36
CA LEU A 43 -8.71 -15.90 -1.14
C LEU A 43 -7.43 -15.13 -1.52
N CYS A 44 -6.48 -15.09 -0.60
CA CYS A 44 -5.15 -14.52 -0.81
C CYS A 44 -4.17 -15.58 -1.33
N GLY A 45 -3.13 -15.14 -2.03
CA GLY A 45 -2.04 -16.01 -2.47
C GLY A 45 -1.33 -16.78 -1.34
N CYS A 46 -1.39 -16.27 -0.09
CA CYS A 46 -0.86 -16.97 1.08
C CYS A 46 -1.76 -18.14 1.59
N GLY A 47 -2.91 -18.37 0.97
CA GLY A 47 -3.86 -19.40 1.36
C GLY A 47 -4.93 -18.97 2.39
N GLN A 48 -4.80 -17.79 2.97
CA GLN A 48 -5.80 -17.23 3.90
C GLN A 48 -6.84 -16.39 3.15
N ARG A 49 -7.97 -16.07 3.81
CA ARG A 49 -9.00 -15.20 3.25
C ARG A 49 -8.98 -13.82 3.88
N GLY A 50 -9.24 -12.80 3.03
CA GLY A 50 -9.48 -11.43 3.48
C GLY A 50 -8.25 -10.69 3.97
N CYS A 51 -7.07 -11.07 3.52
CA CYS A 51 -5.84 -10.34 3.76
C CYS A 51 -5.93 -8.89 3.22
N LEU A 52 -5.25 -7.96 3.87
CA LEU A 52 -5.13 -6.57 3.39
C LEU A 52 -4.72 -6.49 1.92
N GLU A 53 -3.84 -7.36 1.49
CA GLU A 53 -3.37 -7.45 0.10
C GLU A 53 -4.51 -7.66 -0.90
N THR A 54 -5.52 -8.45 -0.56
CA THR A 54 -6.69 -8.68 -1.43
C THR A 54 -7.62 -7.47 -1.52
N LEU A 55 -7.42 -6.45 -0.71
CA LEU A 55 -8.25 -5.24 -0.62
C LEU A 55 -7.54 -4.00 -1.13
N ALA A 56 -6.20 -3.92 -0.97
CA ALA A 56 -5.45 -2.69 -1.14
C ALA A 56 -4.18 -2.81 -2.00
N SER A 57 -3.85 -4.01 -2.52
CA SER A 57 -2.74 -4.14 -3.48
C SER A 57 -3.11 -3.54 -4.84
N ARG A 58 -2.08 -3.18 -5.63
CA ARG A 58 -2.29 -2.74 -7.01
C ARG A 58 -3.05 -3.78 -7.83
N LEU A 59 -2.77 -5.07 -7.62
CA LEU A 59 -3.48 -6.14 -8.31
C LEU A 59 -4.99 -6.14 -7.98
N ALA A 60 -5.35 -5.98 -6.71
CA ALA A 60 -6.74 -5.88 -6.28
C ALA A 60 -7.43 -4.66 -6.90
N ILE A 61 -6.75 -3.50 -6.92
CA ILE A 61 -7.24 -2.28 -7.56
C ILE A 61 -7.43 -2.49 -9.07
N SER A 62 -6.43 -3.06 -9.76
CA SER A 62 -6.52 -3.30 -11.21
C SER A 62 -7.68 -4.24 -11.55
N ALA A 63 -7.94 -5.27 -10.75
CA ALA A 63 -9.07 -6.19 -10.95
C ALA A 63 -10.43 -5.49 -10.78
N ALA A 64 -10.56 -4.65 -9.75
CA ALA A 64 -11.78 -3.86 -9.53
C ALA A 64 -11.98 -2.82 -10.65
N ALA A 65 -10.90 -2.17 -11.09
CA ALA A 65 -10.92 -1.20 -12.20
C ALA A 65 -11.29 -1.85 -13.53
N ALA A 66 -10.75 -3.05 -13.84
CA ALA A 66 -11.15 -3.82 -15.02
C ALA A 66 -12.64 -4.16 -15.00
N THR A 67 -13.18 -4.49 -13.83
CA THR A 67 -14.61 -4.75 -13.66
C THR A 67 -15.46 -3.49 -13.94
N ALA A 68 -15.05 -2.33 -13.43
CA ALA A 68 -15.72 -1.07 -13.69
C ALA A 68 -15.66 -0.69 -15.19
N ALA A 69 -14.50 -0.86 -15.82
CA ALA A 69 -14.32 -0.63 -17.25
C ALA A 69 -15.22 -1.55 -18.10
N TYR A 70 -15.27 -2.84 -17.77
CA TYR A 70 -16.14 -3.81 -18.46
C TYR A 70 -17.63 -3.46 -18.36
N ARG A 71 -18.06 -2.87 -17.25
CA ARG A 71 -19.45 -2.41 -17.04
C ARG A 71 -19.76 -1.07 -17.71
N GLY A 72 -18.77 -0.41 -18.34
CA GLY A 72 -18.93 0.91 -18.94
C GLY A 72 -18.91 2.06 -17.95
N GLU A 73 -18.51 1.80 -16.68
CA GLU A 73 -18.44 2.80 -15.62
C GLU A 73 -17.13 3.62 -15.66
N ALA A 74 -16.15 3.19 -16.48
CA ALA A 74 -14.84 3.83 -16.64
C ALA A 74 -14.43 3.88 -18.13
N PRO A 75 -15.06 4.75 -18.95
CA PRO A 75 -14.84 4.79 -20.38
C PRO A 75 -13.41 5.20 -20.77
N HIS A 76 -12.79 6.10 -20.05
CA HIS A 76 -11.41 6.53 -20.35
C HIS A 76 -10.40 5.42 -20.04
N LEU A 77 -10.56 4.68 -18.93
CA LEU A 77 -9.73 3.52 -18.65
C LEU A 77 -9.93 2.42 -19.70
N LEU A 78 -11.18 2.17 -20.09
CA LEU A 78 -11.51 1.16 -21.11
C LEU A 78 -10.82 1.48 -22.45
N GLU A 79 -10.85 2.74 -22.88
CA GLU A 79 -10.18 3.19 -24.10
C GLU A 79 -8.65 3.07 -24.02
N ALA A 80 -8.05 3.48 -22.88
CA ALA A 80 -6.61 3.55 -22.72
C ALA A 80 -5.95 2.18 -22.45
N ALA A 81 -6.59 1.30 -21.68
CA ALA A 81 -5.99 0.07 -21.16
C ALA A 81 -6.84 -1.19 -21.41
N GLY A 82 -8.09 -1.05 -21.83
CA GLY A 82 -9.03 -2.16 -21.91
C GLY A 82 -9.33 -2.76 -20.55
N THR A 83 -9.50 -4.08 -20.52
CA THR A 83 -9.73 -4.87 -19.30
C THR A 83 -8.56 -5.81 -18.97
N ASP A 84 -7.45 -5.71 -19.71
CA ASP A 84 -6.24 -6.47 -19.43
C ASP A 84 -5.51 -5.89 -18.21
N LEU A 85 -5.39 -6.70 -17.16
CA LEU A 85 -4.74 -6.29 -15.90
C LEU A 85 -3.28 -5.88 -16.09
N SER A 86 -2.58 -6.39 -17.11
CA SER A 86 -1.20 -6.03 -17.41
C SER A 86 -1.05 -4.57 -17.86
N ASN A 87 -2.10 -4.02 -18.48
CA ASN A 87 -2.17 -2.64 -18.96
C ASN A 87 -2.72 -1.67 -17.91
N ILE A 88 -3.52 -2.17 -16.96
CA ILE A 88 -4.10 -1.34 -15.89
C ILE A 88 -3.05 -1.10 -14.80
N ARG A 89 -2.09 -0.23 -15.12
CA ARG A 89 -1.01 0.21 -14.22
C ARG A 89 -1.41 1.45 -13.43
N SER A 90 -0.59 1.82 -12.44
CA SER A 90 -0.86 3.00 -11.61
C SER A 90 -0.98 4.30 -12.42
N SER A 91 -0.20 4.45 -13.49
CA SER A 91 -0.31 5.60 -14.40
C SER A 91 -1.65 5.61 -15.14
N ALA A 92 -2.08 4.47 -15.69
CA ALA A 92 -3.37 4.37 -16.39
C ALA A 92 -4.56 4.70 -15.46
N LEU A 93 -4.50 4.23 -14.20
CA LEU A 93 -5.50 4.59 -13.19
C LEU A 93 -5.50 6.10 -12.91
N ALA A 94 -4.31 6.70 -12.74
CA ALA A 94 -4.18 8.14 -12.50
C ALA A 94 -4.70 8.97 -13.67
N ASP A 95 -4.41 8.56 -14.89
CA ASP A 95 -4.84 9.27 -16.10
C ASP A 95 -6.37 9.13 -16.30
N ALA A 96 -6.95 7.96 -16.06
CA ALA A 96 -8.40 7.75 -16.09
C ALA A 96 -9.13 8.63 -15.06
N ILE A 97 -8.60 8.75 -13.84
CA ILE A 97 -9.14 9.64 -12.81
C ILE A 97 -9.09 11.10 -13.27
N LYS A 98 -7.95 11.55 -13.81
CA LYS A 98 -7.80 12.92 -14.36
C LYS A 98 -8.76 13.19 -15.53
N ALA A 99 -9.06 12.16 -16.32
CA ALA A 99 -10.01 12.24 -17.43
C ALA A 99 -11.48 12.25 -16.99
N GLY A 100 -11.76 11.93 -15.70
CA GLY A 100 -13.10 12.01 -15.10
C GLY A 100 -13.77 10.68 -14.81
N ASP A 101 -13.05 9.55 -14.84
CA ASP A 101 -13.58 8.24 -14.44
C ASP A 101 -13.75 8.17 -12.91
N THR A 102 -14.88 8.65 -12.42
CA THR A 102 -15.20 8.68 -10.99
C THR A 102 -15.27 7.29 -10.36
N ALA A 103 -15.66 6.27 -11.13
CA ALA A 103 -15.65 4.88 -10.66
C ALA A 103 -14.22 4.41 -10.31
N ILE A 104 -13.22 4.79 -11.11
CA ILE A 104 -11.81 4.46 -10.84
C ILE A 104 -11.31 5.21 -9.61
N GLU A 105 -11.67 6.49 -9.47
CA GLU A 105 -11.34 7.25 -8.26
C GLU A 105 -11.89 6.56 -7.00
N GLN A 106 -13.15 6.12 -7.03
CA GLN A 106 -13.77 5.40 -5.91
C GLN A 106 -13.06 4.09 -5.59
N VAL A 107 -12.66 3.31 -6.60
CA VAL A 107 -11.89 2.07 -6.44
C VAL A 107 -10.57 2.35 -5.72
N VAL A 108 -9.83 3.37 -6.17
CA VAL A 108 -8.52 3.73 -5.60
C VAL A 108 -8.68 4.27 -4.17
N ARG A 109 -9.68 5.14 -3.91
CA ARG A 109 -9.97 5.62 -2.55
C ARG A 109 -10.36 4.50 -1.60
N HIS A 110 -11.18 3.57 -2.07
CA HIS A 110 -11.56 2.40 -1.26
C HIS A 110 -10.34 1.58 -0.83
N ALA A 111 -9.44 1.30 -1.76
CA ALA A 111 -8.20 0.59 -1.46
C ALA A 111 -7.27 1.39 -0.52
N ALA A 112 -7.14 2.72 -0.72
CA ALA A 112 -6.38 3.60 0.15
C ALA A 112 -6.91 3.59 1.60
N ARG A 113 -8.24 3.57 1.79
CA ARG A 113 -8.86 3.43 3.12
C ARG A 113 -8.53 2.11 3.79
N TRP A 114 -8.54 1.00 3.03
CA TRP A 114 -8.11 -0.28 3.57
C TRP A 114 -6.64 -0.29 3.95
N LEU A 115 -5.78 0.31 3.12
CA LEU A 115 -4.37 0.47 3.46
C LEU A 115 -4.20 1.28 4.75
N GLY A 116 -4.95 2.37 4.91
CA GLY A 116 -4.96 3.19 6.12
C GLY A 116 -5.36 2.41 7.38
N ARG A 117 -6.30 1.46 7.27
CA ARG A 117 -6.61 0.55 8.38
C ARG A 117 -5.43 -0.35 8.72
N GLY A 118 -4.71 -0.87 7.71
CA GLY A 118 -3.47 -1.61 7.91
C GLY A 118 -2.39 -0.76 8.60
N VAL A 119 -2.25 0.49 8.19
CA VAL A 119 -1.38 1.48 8.88
C VAL A 119 -1.79 1.65 10.33
N ALA A 120 -3.09 1.77 10.64
CA ALA A 120 -3.58 1.90 12.00
C ALA A 120 -3.21 0.69 12.88
N VAL A 121 -3.24 -0.53 12.32
CA VAL A 121 -2.76 -1.74 13.03
C VAL A 121 -1.27 -1.59 13.34
N ALA A 122 -0.45 -1.20 12.37
CA ALA A 122 0.99 -1.00 12.59
C ALA A 122 1.25 0.11 13.64
N VAL A 123 0.50 1.21 13.60
CA VAL A 123 0.58 2.29 14.60
C VAL A 123 0.24 1.79 15.99
N ASN A 124 -0.83 1.00 16.14
CA ASN A 124 -1.24 0.47 17.43
C ASN A 124 -0.24 -0.55 18.02
N LEU A 125 0.50 -1.25 17.16
CA LEU A 125 1.46 -2.29 17.59
C LEU A 125 2.86 -1.72 17.83
N MET A 126 3.31 -0.78 17.00
CA MET A 126 4.71 -0.33 16.95
C MET A 126 4.89 1.11 17.44
N ALA A 127 3.81 1.89 17.54
CA ALA A 127 3.83 3.33 17.87
C ALA A 127 4.95 4.09 17.10
N PRO A 128 4.99 4.02 15.75
CA PRO A 128 6.07 4.59 14.97
C PRO A 128 6.04 6.13 14.99
N ASP A 129 7.21 6.75 14.84
CA ASP A 129 7.33 8.20 14.59
C ASP A 129 6.90 8.53 13.16
N VAL A 130 7.24 7.63 12.21
CA VAL A 130 7.01 7.82 10.78
C VAL A 130 6.52 6.53 10.14
N VAL A 131 5.48 6.65 9.31
CA VAL A 131 5.03 5.60 8.38
C VAL A 131 5.38 6.06 6.96
N VAL A 132 6.22 5.30 6.29
CA VAL A 132 6.64 5.54 4.91
C VAL A 132 5.78 4.71 3.98
N ILE A 133 5.07 5.34 3.05
CA ILE A 133 4.30 4.64 2.02
C ILE A 133 5.00 4.80 0.68
N GLY A 134 5.30 3.69 0.02
CA GLY A 134 5.95 3.69 -1.30
C GLY A 134 5.16 2.90 -2.34
N GLY A 135 5.73 2.82 -3.55
CA GLY A 135 5.16 2.07 -4.66
C GLY A 135 4.40 2.94 -5.67
N GLY A 136 4.14 2.35 -6.83
CA GLY A 136 3.67 3.08 -8.01
C GLY A 136 2.34 3.81 -7.85
N LEU A 137 1.47 3.40 -6.92
CA LEU A 137 0.21 4.12 -6.63
C LEU A 137 0.50 5.49 -6.00
N VAL A 138 1.42 5.52 -5.03
CA VAL A 138 1.84 6.76 -4.37
C VAL A 138 2.60 7.65 -5.34
N GLU A 139 3.41 7.07 -6.22
CA GLU A 139 4.17 7.83 -7.23
C GLU A 139 3.24 8.49 -8.26
N ALA A 140 2.21 7.77 -8.72
CA ALA A 140 1.27 8.26 -9.71
C ALA A 140 0.24 9.27 -9.14
N MET A 141 -0.13 9.13 -7.86
CA MET A 141 -1.21 9.88 -7.22
C MET A 141 -0.84 10.31 -5.79
N PRO A 142 0.29 11.02 -5.57
CA PRO A 142 0.84 11.23 -4.23
C PRO A 142 -0.11 11.96 -3.28
N GLY A 143 -0.78 13.01 -3.73
CA GLY A 143 -1.66 13.82 -2.90
C GLY A 143 -2.83 13.00 -2.39
N PHE A 144 -3.81 12.77 -3.23
CA PHE A 144 -5.08 12.20 -2.79
C PHE A 144 -4.94 10.77 -2.21
N TYR A 145 -3.99 9.97 -2.70
CA TYR A 145 -3.80 8.60 -2.19
C TYR A 145 -3.25 8.60 -0.76
N LEU A 146 -2.22 9.41 -0.49
CA LEU A 146 -1.65 9.54 0.86
C LEU A 146 -2.62 10.18 1.85
N ASP A 147 -3.35 11.22 1.42
CA ASP A 147 -4.34 11.89 2.26
C ASP A 147 -5.42 10.89 2.73
N GLU A 148 -5.93 10.07 1.82
CA GLU A 148 -6.93 9.06 2.11
C GLU A 148 -6.40 7.96 3.05
N VAL A 149 -5.14 7.52 2.84
CA VAL A 149 -4.46 6.56 3.73
C VAL A 149 -4.28 7.14 5.12
N GLU A 150 -3.79 8.38 5.21
CA GLU A 150 -3.54 9.05 6.50
C GLU A 150 -4.83 9.31 7.27
N GLU A 151 -5.87 9.83 6.63
CA GLU A 151 -7.18 10.06 7.24
C GLU A 151 -7.76 8.76 7.80
N SER A 152 -7.73 7.69 7.01
CA SER A 152 -8.19 6.38 7.44
C SER A 152 -7.35 5.84 8.60
N ALA A 153 -6.01 5.95 8.54
CA ALA A 153 -5.13 5.50 9.60
C ALA A 153 -5.43 6.21 10.93
N ARG A 154 -5.58 7.54 10.90
CA ARG A 154 -5.92 8.34 12.09
C ARG A 154 -7.30 8.02 12.66
N SER A 155 -8.26 7.66 11.79
CA SER A 155 -9.61 7.29 12.21
C SER A 155 -9.66 5.95 12.95
N TYR A 156 -8.79 4.99 12.58
CA TYR A 156 -8.81 3.61 13.09
C TYR A 156 -7.74 3.32 14.14
N CYS A 157 -6.71 4.15 14.31
CA CYS A 157 -5.76 3.98 15.41
C CYS A 157 -6.34 4.43 16.74
N MET A 158 -5.72 3.96 17.83
CA MET A 158 -6.08 4.39 19.19
C MET A 158 -5.99 5.92 19.33
N SER A 159 -6.93 6.51 20.03
CA SER A 159 -7.04 7.96 20.20
C SER A 159 -5.72 8.66 20.63
N PRO A 160 -4.92 8.12 21.57
CA PRO A 160 -3.64 8.72 21.94
C PRO A 160 -2.63 8.81 20.78
N TYR A 161 -2.70 7.89 19.80
CA TYR A 161 -1.74 7.84 18.71
C TYR A 161 -2.11 8.70 17.49
N ARG A 162 -3.34 9.23 17.43
CA ARG A 162 -3.83 9.98 16.25
C ARG A 162 -2.93 11.14 15.80
N LYS A 163 -2.14 11.70 16.71
CA LYS A 163 -1.27 12.87 16.45
C LYS A 163 0.21 12.57 16.64
N THR A 164 0.62 11.31 16.88
CA THR A 164 2.00 10.98 17.24
C THR A 164 2.87 10.54 16.08
N PHE A 165 2.29 10.21 14.93
CA PHE A 165 3.01 9.72 13.75
C PHE A 165 2.80 10.63 12.54
N LYS A 166 3.72 10.53 11.58
CA LYS A 166 3.62 11.17 10.26
C LYS A 166 3.47 10.08 9.19
N VAL A 167 2.67 10.35 8.16
CA VAL A 167 2.62 9.53 6.94
C VAL A 167 3.37 10.29 5.86
N VAL A 168 4.37 9.65 5.25
CA VAL A 168 5.21 10.28 4.24
C VAL A 168 5.37 9.39 3.01
N LYS A 169 5.60 10.01 1.86
CA LYS A 169 5.96 9.30 0.62
C LYS A 169 7.41 8.79 0.72
N ALA A 170 7.64 7.57 0.20
CA ALA A 170 8.99 7.06 -0.02
C ALA A 170 9.74 7.91 -1.07
N GLU A 171 11.00 8.25 -0.81
CA GLU A 171 11.79 9.14 -1.67
C GLU A 171 12.71 8.41 -2.64
N LEU A 172 13.06 7.13 -2.38
CA LEU A 172 14.08 6.41 -3.13
C LEU A 172 13.57 5.78 -4.45
N GLY A 173 12.25 5.72 -4.66
CA GLY A 173 11.65 5.16 -5.87
C GLY A 173 12.21 3.79 -6.22
N ASP A 174 12.54 3.55 -7.49
CA ASP A 174 13.09 2.28 -8.00
C ASP A 174 14.46 1.91 -7.40
N ASN A 175 15.19 2.87 -6.84
CA ASN A 175 16.48 2.65 -6.22
C ASN A 175 16.40 2.08 -4.79
N ALA A 176 15.19 2.04 -4.19
CA ALA A 176 15.01 1.67 -2.80
C ALA A 176 15.57 0.29 -2.47
N VAL A 177 15.36 -0.71 -3.34
CA VAL A 177 15.83 -2.09 -3.15
C VAL A 177 17.37 -2.15 -3.20
N THR A 178 17.99 -1.51 -4.19
CA THR A 178 19.45 -1.50 -4.36
C THR A 178 20.14 -0.79 -3.21
N ILE A 179 19.62 0.39 -2.82
CA ILE A 179 20.18 1.18 -1.71
C ILE A 179 19.99 0.44 -0.39
N GLY A 180 18.83 -0.16 -0.16
CA GLY A 180 18.52 -0.93 1.04
C GLY A 180 19.43 -2.17 1.16
N ALA A 181 19.65 -2.92 0.09
CA ALA A 181 20.56 -4.07 0.06
C ALA A 181 22.01 -3.66 0.37
N ALA A 182 22.47 -2.56 -0.22
CA ALA A 182 23.82 -2.03 0.05
C ALA A 182 23.97 -1.58 1.51
N ALA A 183 22.95 -0.95 2.09
CA ALA A 183 22.95 -0.56 3.50
C ALA A 183 23.04 -1.77 4.43
N LEU A 184 22.25 -2.82 4.19
CA LEU A 184 22.30 -4.07 4.96
C LEU A 184 23.64 -4.78 4.85
N ALA A 185 24.23 -4.86 3.65
CA ALA A 185 25.57 -5.46 3.45
C ALA A 185 26.64 -4.71 4.24
N ARG A 186 26.59 -3.37 4.27
CA ARG A 186 27.51 -2.53 5.04
C ARG A 186 27.39 -2.75 6.55
N GLU A 187 26.20 -2.96 7.06
CA GLU A 187 25.98 -3.25 8.48
C GLU A 187 26.45 -4.65 8.87
N ALA A 188 26.22 -5.64 8.00
CA ALA A 188 26.69 -7.01 8.22
C ALA A 188 28.22 -7.10 8.26
N GLY A 189 28.93 -6.29 7.46
CA GLY A 189 30.40 -6.23 7.44
C GLY A 189 31.05 -5.51 8.64
N LYS A 190 30.25 -4.93 9.55
CA LYS A 190 30.73 -4.29 10.79
C LYS A 190 30.65 -5.20 12.02
N LYS A 191 30.06 -6.38 11.89
CA LYS A 191 29.98 -7.44 12.91
C LYS A 191 31.10 -8.46 12.69
#